data_c38614b4f4e0a5bb89333b3985440aa4
#
_entry.id   c38614b4f4e0a5bb89333b3985440aa4
#
_cell.length_a   1.000
_cell.length_b   1.000
_cell.length_c   1.000
_cell.angle_alpha   90.00
_cell.angle_beta   90.00
_cell.angle_gamma   90.00
#
_symmetry.space_group_name_H-M   'P 1'
#
loop_
_entity.id
_entity.type
_entity.pdbx_description
1 polymer ?
#
loop_
_entity_poly.entity_id
_entity_poly.type
_entity_poly.pdbx_seq_one_letter_code
_entity_poly.pdbx_strand_id
1 'polypeptide(L)'
;MNTIIGELGKSNKFVDLSKQIENKKSPISISGLTDVGMVELLSAINQYNKKPILLITYNEIQAKQILEIIENFEKEKAVLFPKKEIVTYDFVAESKDLPYERIETLNKIKDKKNLIVVTTIEALMQKLPPKEILFKNILEFKVGDIYNLDELKKTLVNLGYSRCEFIEGRGQFSVRGGIVDISINDTLGVRIEFWGDEVDSIRNFNITSQRSINTLDKIKIYPAHEFVLDNSIEEICKKITKKLTEEKQEEILEQDIEQIKAGNYISKIDKYFNEFYDKQSTLLEYLNDNYLIILDEISKIEARQRNISQDNSNLIKNLIEKEKIVPEALKNITSIDLNQLENEKSVIYFEKQDIVTNRQAEKYTFNYRQINYYKSEIENLFEDIKRWNKEQKSIYVMVSTKEKAKKLKEILEKEEIACTIDEKLDKTIIVKSTEKIVTITIGKLPNGFENFEINQVVVSADELIEGKKKKTFANKAYKEGEKVVFADLKIGDYVVHKNYGIGIFVGVNTITADGTTKDYIKLKYKNDAILYVPTSQLDSIRKYVGGDAINPPINSLGSKDWIKTKEKVKKNLRAVAKELIELYAKREKAKGYAFSKDTPWQSQFENSFSTCGIIMARSRMENRRSFHLSW
;
A
#
# COMPACT_ATOMS: atom_id res chain seq x y z
N MET A 1 23.06 -5.02 -7.54
CA MET A 1 23.11 -3.67 -6.95
C MET A 1 22.60 -2.70 -8.00
N ASN A 2 21.64 -1.85 -7.67
CA ASN A 2 21.11 -0.88 -8.63
C ASN A 2 22.24 0.08 -9.06
N THR A 3 22.46 0.24 -10.36
CA THR A 3 23.60 1.00 -10.89
C THR A 3 23.55 2.48 -10.49
N ILE A 4 22.35 3.07 -10.43
CA ILE A 4 22.15 4.47 -10.02
C ILE A 4 22.65 4.66 -8.58
N ILE A 5 22.17 3.83 -7.66
CA ILE A 5 22.56 3.87 -6.22
C ILE A 5 24.02 3.48 -6.04
N GLY A 6 24.52 2.53 -6.82
CA GLY A 6 25.89 2.02 -6.74
C GLY A 6 26.95 3.07 -7.06
N GLU A 7 26.64 4.05 -7.89
CA GLU A 7 27.57 5.13 -8.21
C GLU A 7 27.86 6.04 -6.99
N LEU A 8 26.90 6.22 -6.10
CA LEU A 8 27.07 7.05 -4.92
C LEU A 8 28.17 6.51 -3.97
N GLY A 9 28.38 5.19 -3.93
CA GLY A 9 29.49 4.58 -3.20
C GLY A 9 30.90 4.97 -3.66
N LYS A 10 31.01 5.65 -4.81
CA LYS A 10 32.29 6.21 -5.30
C LYS A 10 32.58 7.59 -4.70
N SER A 11 31.59 8.25 -4.10
CA SER A 11 31.75 9.56 -3.46
C SER A 11 32.50 9.43 -2.15
N ASN A 12 33.60 10.18 -2.00
CA ASN A 12 34.34 10.23 -0.75
C ASN A 12 33.48 10.69 0.44
N LYS A 13 32.56 11.63 0.18
CA LYS A 13 31.62 12.15 1.19
C LYS A 13 30.66 11.05 1.66
N PHE A 14 30.11 10.24 0.73
CA PHE A 14 29.25 9.11 1.09
C PHE A 14 30.02 8.02 1.85
N VAL A 15 31.27 7.71 1.43
CA VAL A 15 32.10 6.72 2.09
C VAL A 15 32.41 7.16 3.54
N ASP A 16 32.68 8.44 3.77
CA ASP A 16 32.88 8.98 5.12
C ASP A 16 31.58 8.91 5.93
N LEU A 17 30.47 9.36 5.41
CA LEU A 17 29.15 9.23 6.05
C LEU A 17 28.86 7.76 6.44
N SER A 18 29.11 6.82 5.53
CA SER A 18 28.88 5.39 5.78
C SER A 18 29.73 4.88 6.96
N LYS A 19 30.97 5.30 7.05
CA LYS A 19 31.88 4.97 8.20
C LYS A 19 31.36 5.56 9.51
N GLN A 20 30.86 6.81 9.51
CA GLN A 20 30.30 7.41 10.72
C GLN A 20 29.05 6.66 11.20
N ILE A 21 28.19 6.22 10.26
CA ILE A 21 27.03 5.38 10.56
C ILE A 21 27.46 4.03 11.17
N GLU A 22 28.52 3.41 10.66
CA GLU A 22 29.09 2.16 11.20
C GLU A 22 29.64 2.36 12.59
N ASN A 23 30.32 3.48 12.83
CA ASN A 23 30.87 3.89 14.14
C ASN A 23 29.77 4.34 15.13
N LYS A 24 28.50 4.26 14.75
CA LYS A 24 27.33 4.66 15.55
C LYS A 24 27.38 6.13 16.02
N LYS A 25 28.06 7.02 15.27
CA LYS A 25 27.96 8.44 15.54
C LYS A 25 26.54 8.91 15.33
N SER A 26 25.99 9.63 16.29
CA SER A 26 24.62 10.10 16.31
C SER A 26 24.52 11.34 17.19
N PRO A 27 23.69 12.33 16.84
CA PRO A 27 22.95 12.44 15.57
C PRO A 27 23.81 12.96 14.41
N ILE A 28 23.43 12.62 13.18
CA ILE A 28 24.00 13.15 11.93
C ILE A 28 22.94 13.97 11.21
N SER A 29 23.29 15.19 10.74
CA SER A 29 22.39 16.04 9.96
C SER A 29 22.82 16.07 8.50
N ILE A 30 21.91 15.82 7.59
CA ILE A 30 22.15 15.77 6.14
C ILE A 30 21.22 16.78 5.46
N SER A 31 21.82 17.69 4.67
CA SER A 31 21.08 18.73 3.94
C SER A 31 21.43 18.78 2.45
N GLY A 32 20.73 19.64 1.68
CA GLY A 32 20.96 19.85 0.26
C GLY A 32 20.42 18.75 -0.66
N LEU A 33 19.46 17.98 -0.19
CA LEU A 33 18.80 16.89 -0.91
C LEU A 33 17.48 17.36 -1.56
N THR A 34 17.19 16.83 -2.75
CA THR A 34 15.85 16.85 -3.32
C THR A 34 15.05 15.65 -2.79
N ASP A 35 13.71 15.62 -2.96
CA ASP A 35 12.90 14.51 -2.48
C ASP A 35 13.35 13.16 -3.08
N VAL A 36 13.70 13.13 -4.37
CA VAL A 36 14.20 11.92 -5.02
C VAL A 36 15.66 11.63 -4.63
N GLY A 37 16.49 12.68 -4.52
CA GLY A 37 17.88 12.53 -4.05
C GLY A 37 17.97 12.02 -2.62
N MET A 38 17.02 12.38 -1.75
CA MET A 38 16.88 11.82 -0.42
C MET A 38 16.65 10.30 -0.47
N VAL A 39 15.78 9.83 -1.35
CA VAL A 39 15.52 8.39 -1.51
C VAL A 39 16.75 7.67 -2.09
N GLU A 40 17.47 8.27 -3.04
CA GLU A 40 18.71 7.71 -3.55
C GLU A 40 19.73 7.50 -2.42
N LEU A 41 19.95 8.53 -1.60
CA LEU A 41 20.88 8.47 -0.46
C LEU A 41 20.43 7.45 0.60
N LEU A 42 19.13 7.43 0.94
CA LEU A 42 18.54 6.48 1.86
C LEU A 42 18.73 5.04 1.38
N SER A 43 18.47 4.77 0.11
CA SER A 43 18.68 3.45 -0.49
C SER A 43 20.16 3.06 -0.51
N ALA A 44 21.06 4.02 -0.78
CA ALA A 44 22.49 3.79 -0.70
C ALA A 44 22.94 3.43 0.73
N ILE A 45 22.47 4.15 1.74
CA ILE A 45 22.76 3.84 3.16
C ILE A 45 22.26 2.43 3.50
N ASN A 46 21.03 2.08 3.12
CA ASN A 46 20.48 0.75 3.37
C ASN A 46 21.32 -0.37 2.72
N GLN A 47 21.76 -0.18 1.47
CA GLN A 47 22.53 -1.19 0.75
C GLN A 47 23.96 -1.34 1.25
N TYR A 48 24.67 -0.21 1.47
CA TYR A 48 26.08 -0.22 1.86
C TYR A 48 26.28 -0.64 3.31
N ASN A 49 25.53 -0.04 4.24
CA ASN A 49 25.65 -0.35 5.66
C ASN A 49 24.87 -1.60 6.07
N LYS A 50 24.03 -2.17 5.16
CA LYS A 50 23.20 -3.35 5.41
C LYS A 50 22.36 -3.23 6.69
N LYS A 51 21.95 -2.02 7.04
CA LYS A 51 21.12 -1.72 8.21
C LYS A 51 19.66 -1.54 7.79
N PRO A 52 18.72 -2.12 8.53
CA PRO A 52 17.32 -1.77 8.37
C PRO A 52 17.09 -0.31 8.78
N ILE A 53 16.13 0.35 8.13
CA ILE A 53 15.88 1.78 8.33
C ILE A 53 14.43 1.98 8.79
N LEU A 54 14.23 2.84 9.79
CA LEU A 54 12.95 3.46 10.11
C LEU A 54 12.98 4.91 9.65
N LEU A 55 12.21 5.24 8.61
CA LEU A 55 12.04 6.61 8.16
C LEU A 55 10.73 7.18 8.72
N ILE A 56 10.84 8.27 9.47
CA ILE A 56 9.72 8.96 10.11
C ILE A 56 9.48 10.28 9.40
N THR A 57 8.25 10.50 8.92
CA THR A 57 7.82 11.72 8.26
C THR A 57 6.76 12.44 9.10
N TYR A 58 6.47 13.69 8.75
CA TYR A 58 5.48 14.50 9.45
C TYR A 58 4.03 14.26 9.00
N ASN A 59 3.79 13.66 7.80
CA ASN A 59 2.45 13.34 7.31
C ASN A 59 2.42 12.12 6.38
N GLU A 60 1.22 11.59 6.14
CA GLU A 60 1.00 10.37 5.37
C GLU A 60 1.21 10.56 3.86
N ILE A 61 0.95 11.76 3.32
CA ILE A 61 1.16 12.07 1.90
C ILE A 61 2.65 11.94 1.57
N GLN A 62 3.49 12.56 2.40
CA GLN A 62 4.95 12.46 2.26
C GLN A 62 5.43 11.02 2.39
N ALA A 63 4.91 10.27 3.38
CA ALA A 63 5.26 8.87 3.57
C ALA A 63 4.94 8.02 2.34
N LYS A 64 3.75 8.18 1.75
CA LYS A 64 3.33 7.46 0.53
C LYS A 64 4.16 7.85 -0.70
N GLN A 65 4.47 9.14 -0.86
CA GLN A 65 5.33 9.60 -1.95
C GLN A 65 6.74 9.02 -1.87
N ILE A 66 7.33 9.03 -0.68
CA ILE A 66 8.66 8.44 -0.45
C ILE A 66 8.63 6.93 -0.74
N LEU A 67 7.60 6.22 -0.25
CA LEU A 67 7.44 4.80 -0.51
C LEU A 67 7.37 4.50 -2.02
N GLU A 68 6.56 5.27 -2.77
CA GLU A 68 6.44 5.12 -4.21
C GLU A 68 7.80 5.33 -4.92
N ILE A 69 8.59 6.31 -4.49
CA ILE A 69 9.92 6.55 -5.05
C ILE A 69 10.86 5.38 -4.73
N ILE A 70 10.86 4.87 -3.47
CA ILE A 70 11.71 3.72 -3.09
C ILE A 70 11.37 2.50 -3.96
N GLU A 71 10.08 2.19 -4.16
CA GLU A 71 9.62 1.05 -4.95
C GLU A 71 10.09 1.13 -6.43
N ASN A 72 10.30 2.34 -6.96
CA ASN A 72 10.87 2.53 -8.30
C ASN A 72 12.39 2.27 -8.38
N PHE A 73 13.11 2.47 -7.27
CA PHE A 73 14.54 2.15 -7.18
C PHE A 73 14.78 0.69 -6.78
N GLU A 74 14.02 0.19 -5.80
CA GLU A 74 14.21 -1.12 -5.19
C GLU A 74 12.86 -1.75 -4.82
N LYS A 75 12.40 -2.68 -5.65
CA LYS A 75 11.13 -3.39 -5.41
C LYS A 75 11.15 -4.21 -4.12
N GLU A 76 10.05 -4.19 -3.39
CA GLU A 76 9.81 -4.98 -2.17
C GLU A 76 10.80 -4.72 -1.01
N LYS A 77 11.55 -3.62 -1.07
CA LYS A 77 12.50 -3.23 -0.02
C LYS A 77 11.89 -2.35 1.06
N ALA A 78 10.82 -1.65 0.75
CA ALA A 78 10.17 -0.75 1.67
C ALA A 78 8.75 -1.19 2.01
N VAL A 79 8.27 -0.78 3.19
CA VAL A 79 6.90 -0.98 3.65
C VAL A 79 6.41 0.27 4.36
N LEU A 80 5.11 0.56 4.26
CA LEU A 80 4.47 1.60 5.04
C LEU A 80 3.91 1.00 6.33
N PHE A 81 4.20 1.64 7.46
CA PHE A 81 3.43 1.45 8.67
C PHE A 81 2.45 2.61 8.83
N PRO A 82 1.18 2.44 8.42
CA PRO A 82 0.21 3.52 8.40
C PRO A 82 -0.31 3.82 9.80
N LYS A 83 -0.84 5.04 9.98
CA LYS A 83 -1.59 5.36 11.20
C LYS A 83 -2.93 4.63 11.19
N LYS A 84 -3.41 4.28 12.39
CA LYS A 84 -4.78 3.80 12.61
C LYS A 84 -5.66 4.99 12.97
N GLU A 85 -6.86 5.08 12.40
CA GLU A 85 -7.84 6.06 12.85
C GLU A 85 -8.50 5.57 14.14
N ILE A 86 -8.46 6.38 15.19
CA ILE A 86 -9.15 6.11 16.44
C ILE A 86 -10.60 6.53 16.24
N VAL A 87 -11.49 5.54 16.20
CA VAL A 87 -12.92 5.77 15.98
C VAL A 87 -13.60 6.05 17.31
N THR A 88 -14.08 7.27 17.47
CA THR A 88 -14.78 7.71 18.68
C THR A 88 -16.30 7.86 18.49
N TYR A 89 -16.76 7.78 17.26
CA TYR A 89 -18.17 7.95 16.89
C TYR A 89 -18.65 6.79 16.00
N ASP A 90 -19.86 6.31 16.26
CA ASP A 90 -20.47 5.17 15.53
C ASP A 90 -20.81 5.47 14.06
N PHE A 91 -20.75 6.72 13.65
CA PHE A 91 -21.10 7.17 12.29
C PHE A 91 -19.89 7.42 11.37
N VAL A 92 -18.68 7.21 11.86
CA VAL A 92 -17.46 7.34 11.04
C VAL A 92 -17.17 6.00 10.37
N ALA A 93 -16.91 6.04 9.06
CA ALA A 93 -16.53 4.84 8.33
C ALA A 93 -15.14 4.35 8.76
N GLU A 94 -15.05 3.08 9.14
CA GLU A 94 -13.79 2.43 9.46
C GLU A 94 -13.18 1.75 8.24
N SER A 95 -11.88 1.90 8.06
CA SER A 95 -11.15 1.08 7.11
C SER A 95 -10.92 -0.31 7.70
N LYS A 96 -11.43 -1.33 7.04
CA LYS A 96 -11.14 -2.72 7.42
C LYS A 96 -9.76 -3.19 6.93
N ASP A 97 -9.16 -2.48 5.99
CA ASP A 97 -7.89 -2.86 5.38
C ASP A 97 -6.67 -2.37 6.19
N LEU A 98 -6.77 -1.19 6.82
CA LEU A 98 -5.69 -0.60 7.62
C LEU A 98 -5.14 -1.49 8.75
N PRO A 99 -5.97 -2.16 9.57
CA PRO A 99 -5.45 -3.07 10.60
C PRO A 99 -4.62 -4.22 10.03
N TYR A 100 -5.00 -4.74 8.86
CA TYR A 100 -4.25 -5.80 8.19
C TYR A 100 -2.92 -5.29 7.60
N GLU A 101 -2.89 -4.08 7.05
CA GLU A 101 -1.67 -3.47 6.53
C GLU A 101 -0.64 -3.25 7.65
N ARG A 102 -1.11 -2.83 8.83
CA ARG A 102 -0.25 -2.64 10.00
C ARG A 102 0.34 -3.96 10.49
N ILE A 103 -0.49 -4.99 10.67
CA ILE A 103 -0.02 -6.32 11.11
C ILE A 103 0.93 -6.95 10.08
N GLU A 104 0.66 -6.79 8.78
CA GLU A 104 1.54 -7.26 7.72
C GLU A 104 2.93 -6.59 7.81
N THR A 105 2.95 -5.28 8.09
CA THR A 105 4.20 -4.53 8.28
C THR A 105 4.95 -5.01 9.52
N LEU A 106 4.28 -5.22 10.66
CA LEU A 106 4.90 -5.76 11.87
C LEU A 106 5.51 -7.15 11.64
N ASN A 107 4.85 -7.99 10.86
CA ASN A 107 5.36 -9.31 10.48
C ASN A 107 6.60 -9.21 9.57
N LYS A 108 6.58 -8.30 8.59
CA LYS A 108 7.73 -8.04 7.73
C LYS A 108 8.94 -7.51 8.51
N ILE A 109 8.71 -6.66 9.53
CA ILE A 109 9.75 -6.18 10.45
C ILE A 109 10.40 -7.36 11.20
N LYS A 110 9.61 -8.34 11.65
CA LYS A 110 10.12 -9.53 12.31
C LYS A 110 10.95 -10.42 11.38
N ASP A 111 10.46 -10.66 10.16
CA ASP A 111 11.01 -11.70 9.27
C ASP A 111 12.14 -11.20 8.36
N LYS A 112 12.13 -9.91 7.96
CA LYS A 112 13.12 -9.35 7.02
C LYS A 112 14.24 -8.61 7.75
N LYS A 113 15.48 -8.95 7.43
CA LYS A 113 16.67 -8.38 8.10
C LYS A 113 17.07 -6.97 7.63
N ASN A 114 16.77 -6.62 6.39
CA ASN A 114 17.21 -5.34 5.78
C ASN A 114 16.01 -4.64 5.11
N LEU A 115 15.08 -4.18 5.92
CA LEU A 115 13.83 -3.55 5.51
C LEU A 115 13.88 -2.05 5.74
N ILE A 116 13.29 -1.27 4.83
CA ILE A 116 13.01 0.15 5.02
C ILE A 116 11.55 0.27 5.46
N VAL A 117 11.33 0.72 6.68
CA VAL A 117 9.99 0.99 7.22
C VAL A 117 9.75 2.49 7.13
N VAL A 118 8.76 2.90 6.36
CA VAL A 118 8.32 4.29 6.27
C VAL A 118 7.11 4.47 7.18
N THR A 119 7.10 5.49 8.00
CA THR A 119 5.99 5.79 8.91
C THR A 119 5.83 7.29 9.14
N THR A 120 4.77 7.67 9.85
CA THR A 120 4.56 9.05 10.30
C THR A 120 4.75 9.15 11.80
N ILE A 121 5.05 10.35 12.29
CA ILE A 121 5.11 10.59 13.74
C ILE A 121 3.78 10.24 14.42
N GLU A 122 2.64 10.49 13.74
CA GLU A 122 1.31 10.14 14.25
C GLU A 122 1.14 8.62 14.42
N ALA A 123 1.59 7.81 13.46
CA ALA A 123 1.55 6.35 13.58
C ALA A 123 2.51 5.83 14.65
N LEU A 124 3.69 6.47 14.79
CA LEU A 124 4.69 6.11 15.78
C LEU A 124 4.22 6.36 17.22
N MET A 125 3.44 7.44 17.43
CA MET A 125 2.84 7.78 18.74
C MET A 125 1.74 6.81 19.16
N GLN A 126 1.19 6.02 18.25
CA GLN A 126 0.11 5.07 18.56
C GLN A 126 0.66 3.85 19.32
N LYS A 127 -0.03 3.48 20.37
CA LYS A 127 0.29 2.31 21.18
C LYS A 127 -0.04 1.01 20.44
N LEU A 128 0.78 0.01 20.66
CA LEU A 128 0.68 -1.34 20.14
C LEU A 128 0.65 -2.35 21.30
N PRO A 129 0.11 -3.55 21.08
CA PRO A 129 0.30 -4.67 21.98
C PRO A 129 1.77 -4.95 22.23
N PRO A 130 2.16 -5.60 23.32
CA PRO A 130 3.52 -6.10 23.50
C PRO A 130 3.89 -7.06 22.37
N LYS A 131 5.09 -6.88 21.79
CA LYS A 131 5.55 -7.73 20.68
C LYS A 131 5.58 -9.22 21.02
N GLU A 132 5.85 -9.54 22.29
CA GLU A 132 5.89 -10.91 22.79
C GLU A 132 4.50 -11.57 22.67
N ILE A 133 3.43 -10.85 23.01
CA ILE A 133 2.05 -11.34 22.90
C ILE A 133 1.68 -11.53 21.43
N LEU A 134 1.95 -10.53 20.59
CA LEU A 134 1.63 -10.63 19.15
C LEU A 134 2.36 -11.81 18.49
N PHE A 135 3.65 -11.96 18.76
CA PHE A 135 4.47 -12.95 18.09
C PHE A 135 4.36 -14.37 18.68
N LYS A 136 3.94 -14.51 19.93
CA LYS A 136 3.60 -15.81 20.55
C LYS A 136 2.41 -16.47 19.84
N ASN A 137 1.51 -15.68 19.30
CA ASN A 137 0.28 -16.12 18.66
C ASN A 137 0.42 -16.37 17.14
N ILE A 138 1.64 -16.56 16.64
CA ILE A 138 1.88 -17.02 15.28
C ILE A 138 1.72 -18.55 15.24
N LEU A 139 0.83 -19.05 14.38
CA LEU A 139 0.69 -20.47 14.12
C LEU A 139 1.69 -20.88 13.03
N GLU A 140 2.41 -21.96 13.25
CA GLU A 140 3.27 -22.57 12.22
C GLU A 140 2.71 -23.95 11.89
N PHE A 141 2.39 -24.20 10.63
CA PHE A 141 1.95 -25.49 10.12
C PHE A 141 3.07 -26.10 9.30
N LYS A 142 3.28 -27.39 9.50
CA LYS A 142 4.21 -28.18 8.73
C LYS A 142 3.53 -29.50 8.34
N VAL A 143 3.85 -30.03 7.17
CA VAL A 143 3.36 -31.35 6.74
C VAL A 143 3.78 -32.40 7.75
N GLY A 144 2.82 -33.21 8.22
CA GLY A 144 2.99 -34.22 9.26
C GLY A 144 2.70 -33.75 10.69
N ASP A 145 2.43 -32.43 10.90
CA ASP A 145 2.02 -31.93 12.21
C ASP A 145 0.59 -32.37 12.56
N ILE A 146 0.30 -32.54 13.86
CA ILE A 146 -1.01 -32.96 14.35
C ILE A 146 -1.73 -31.78 15.00
N TYR A 147 -2.96 -31.48 14.56
CA TYR A 147 -3.81 -30.43 15.09
C TYR A 147 -5.24 -30.91 15.28
N ASN A 148 -5.82 -30.62 16.45
CA ASN A 148 -7.26 -30.78 16.63
C ASN A 148 -8.01 -29.66 15.87
N LEU A 149 -8.86 -30.04 14.90
CA LEU A 149 -9.55 -29.09 14.03
C LEU A 149 -10.53 -28.18 14.79
N ASP A 150 -11.14 -28.63 15.88
CA ASP A 150 -12.07 -27.81 16.65
C ASP A 150 -11.34 -26.77 17.51
N GLU A 151 -10.19 -27.11 18.05
CA GLU A 151 -9.30 -26.18 18.74
C GLU A 151 -8.70 -25.17 17.75
N LEU A 152 -8.29 -25.62 16.58
CA LEU A 152 -7.77 -24.75 15.52
C LEU A 152 -8.79 -23.70 15.08
N LYS A 153 -10.07 -24.07 14.93
CA LYS A 153 -11.17 -23.12 14.63
C LYS A 153 -11.28 -22.02 15.69
N LYS A 154 -11.24 -22.40 16.97
CA LYS A 154 -11.28 -21.45 18.10
C LYS A 154 -10.05 -20.54 18.09
N THR A 155 -8.88 -21.10 17.86
CA THR A 155 -7.62 -20.36 17.77
C THR A 155 -7.64 -19.33 16.62
N LEU A 156 -8.10 -19.71 15.43
CA LEU A 156 -8.22 -18.78 14.31
C LEU A 156 -9.20 -17.63 14.61
N VAL A 157 -10.33 -17.90 15.28
CA VAL A 157 -11.25 -16.83 15.71
C VAL A 157 -10.58 -15.91 16.73
N ASN A 158 -9.84 -16.45 17.71
CA ASN A 158 -9.09 -15.65 18.69
C ASN A 158 -7.98 -14.80 18.03
N LEU A 159 -7.42 -15.28 16.94
CA LEU A 159 -6.46 -14.53 16.10
C LEU A 159 -7.13 -13.47 15.20
N GLY A 160 -8.45 -13.32 15.27
CA GLY A 160 -9.21 -12.31 14.58
C GLY A 160 -9.69 -12.71 13.18
N TYR A 161 -9.59 -13.98 12.80
CA TYR A 161 -10.14 -14.45 11.54
C TYR A 161 -11.64 -14.68 11.63
N SER A 162 -12.37 -14.21 10.63
CA SER A 162 -13.81 -14.44 10.49
C SER A 162 -14.08 -15.72 9.71
N ARG A 163 -14.92 -16.61 10.26
CA ARG A 163 -15.31 -17.84 9.57
C ARG A 163 -16.28 -17.56 8.42
N CYS A 164 -16.04 -18.14 7.25
CA CYS A 164 -16.90 -18.03 6.07
C CYS A 164 -16.99 -19.38 5.34
N GLU A 165 -17.90 -19.51 4.39
CA GLU A 165 -18.00 -20.70 3.53
C GLU A 165 -16.82 -20.79 2.56
N PHE A 166 -16.45 -19.64 1.97
CA PHE A 166 -15.32 -19.49 1.05
C PHE A 166 -14.58 -18.21 1.37
N ILE A 167 -13.27 -18.24 1.29
CA ILE A 167 -12.44 -17.06 1.47
C ILE A 167 -12.59 -16.12 0.28
N GLU A 168 -12.79 -14.84 0.57
CA GLU A 168 -13.03 -13.77 -0.39
C GLU A 168 -12.12 -12.56 -0.21
N GLY A 169 -11.43 -12.49 0.90
CA GLY A 169 -10.57 -11.37 1.26
C GLY A 169 -9.80 -11.62 2.55
N ARG A 170 -9.12 -10.60 2.99
CA ARG A 170 -8.27 -10.64 4.19
C ARG A 170 -9.06 -11.00 5.46
N GLY A 171 -8.37 -11.65 6.40
CA GLY A 171 -8.90 -11.96 7.72
C GLY A 171 -10.03 -12.99 7.72
N GLN A 172 -10.09 -13.85 6.73
CA GLN A 172 -11.11 -14.89 6.62
C GLN A 172 -10.50 -16.28 6.63
N PHE A 173 -11.25 -17.24 7.17
CA PHE A 173 -10.94 -18.65 7.06
C PHE A 173 -12.19 -19.49 6.77
N SER A 174 -12.01 -20.63 6.14
CA SER A 174 -13.07 -21.59 5.79
C SER A 174 -12.64 -22.99 6.20
N VAL A 175 -13.60 -23.77 6.72
CA VAL A 175 -13.36 -25.19 7.03
C VAL A 175 -14.41 -26.03 6.35
N ARG A 176 -13.98 -26.99 5.53
CA ARG A 176 -14.83 -27.87 4.75
C ARG A 176 -14.30 -29.31 4.84
N GLY A 177 -14.90 -30.10 5.72
CA GLY A 177 -14.36 -31.43 6.06
C GLY A 177 -12.96 -31.31 6.65
N GLY A 178 -11.98 -32.00 6.08
CA GLY A 178 -10.57 -31.92 6.45
C GLY A 178 -9.79 -30.80 5.76
N ILE A 179 -10.43 -29.83 5.11
CA ILE A 179 -9.76 -28.73 4.41
C ILE A 179 -9.94 -27.43 5.19
N VAL A 180 -8.84 -26.77 5.52
CA VAL A 180 -8.82 -25.45 6.14
C VAL A 180 -8.18 -24.47 5.17
N ASP A 181 -8.97 -23.48 4.71
CA ASP A 181 -8.50 -22.38 3.89
C ASP A 181 -8.33 -21.14 4.76
N ILE A 182 -7.20 -20.46 4.69
CA ILE A 182 -6.90 -19.25 5.47
C ILE A 182 -6.39 -18.17 4.51
N SER A 183 -6.91 -16.95 4.61
CA SER A 183 -6.42 -15.82 3.81
C SER A 183 -5.05 -15.34 4.31
N ILE A 184 -4.12 -15.11 3.38
CA ILE A 184 -2.83 -14.46 3.66
C ILE A 184 -2.91 -12.97 3.35
N ASN A 185 -3.48 -12.63 2.18
CA ASN A 185 -3.75 -11.26 1.75
C ASN A 185 -4.99 -11.23 0.84
N ASP A 186 -5.24 -10.14 0.10
CA ASP A 186 -6.43 -10.01 -0.74
C ASP A 186 -6.48 -10.98 -1.93
N THR A 187 -5.34 -11.48 -2.37
CA THR A 187 -5.23 -12.32 -3.57
C THR A 187 -4.76 -13.74 -3.28
N LEU A 188 -4.05 -13.93 -2.17
CA LEU A 188 -3.40 -15.19 -1.80
C LEU A 188 -4.02 -15.77 -0.53
N GLY A 189 -4.42 -17.04 -0.62
CA GLY A 189 -4.79 -17.88 0.50
C GLY A 189 -3.89 -19.11 0.62
N VAL A 190 -3.90 -19.72 1.78
CA VAL A 190 -3.30 -21.04 2.00
C VAL A 190 -4.39 -22.05 2.26
N ARG A 191 -4.28 -23.22 1.65
CA ARG A 191 -5.11 -24.40 1.84
C ARG A 191 -4.30 -25.46 2.55
N ILE A 192 -4.78 -25.90 3.70
CA ILE A 192 -4.21 -26.96 4.52
C ILE A 192 -5.17 -28.12 4.48
N GLU A 193 -4.71 -29.27 3.99
CA GLU A 193 -5.50 -30.49 3.93
C GLU A 193 -5.07 -31.40 5.08
N PHE A 194 -6.05 -31.94 5.79
CA PHE A 194 -5.87 -32.81 6.94
C PHE A 194 -6.37 -34.22 6.63
N TRP A 195 -5.59 -35.23 6.99
CA TRP A 195 -6.03 -36.61 7.08
C TRP A 195 -6.26 -36.97 8.55
N GLY A 196 -7.53 -36.94 8.99
CA GLY A 196 -7.85 -36.90 10.41
C GLY A 196 -7.36 -35.59 11.04
N ASP A 197 -6.45 -35.70 12.01
CA ASP A 197 -5.83 -34.55 12.69
C ASP A 197 -4.41 -34.23 12.16
N GLU A 198 -3.88 -35.01 11.21
CA GLU A 198 -2.55 -34.83 10.63
C GLU A 198 -2.60 -33.93 9.38
N VAL A 199 -1.66 -33.00 9.25
CA VAL A 199 -1.48 -32.14 8.06
C VAL A 199 -0.90 -32.98 6.93
N ASP A 200 -1.72 -33.29 5.92
CA ASP A 200 -1.34 -34.07 4.73
C ASP A 200 -0.64 -33.20 3.69
N SER A 201 -1.20 -32.01 3.38
CA SER A 201 -0.62 -31.10 2.41
C SER A 201 -0.92 -29.64 2.70
N ILE A 202 0.00 -28.76 2.26
CA ILE A 202 -0.12 -27.31 2.36
C ILE A 202 0.08 -26.72 0.96
N ARG A 203 -0.85 -25.88 0.50
CA ARG A 203 -0.78 -25.24 -0.83
C ARG A 203 -1.20 -23.78 -0.77
N ASN A 204 -0.49 -22.93 -1.49
CA ASN A 204 -1.00 -21.61 -1.80
C ASN A 204 -2.07 -21.70 -2.89
N PHE A 205 -3.09 -20.87 -2.80
CA PHE A 205 -4.10 -20.71 -3.84
C PHE A 205 -4.48 -19.25 -4.05
N ASN A 206 -4.93 -18.95 -5.25
CA ASN A 206 -5.44 -17.62 -5.59
C ASN A 206 -6.89 -17.49 -5.11
N ILE A 207 -7.19 -16.49 -4.28
CA ILE A 207 -8.51 -16.29 -3.66
C ILE A 207 -9.59 -16.07 -4.71
N THR A 208 -9.31 -15.31 -5.77
CA THR A 208 -10.29 -14.99 -6.82
C THR A 208 -10.63 -16.21 -7.68
N SER A 209 -9.64 -16.95 -8.13
CA SER A 209 -9.82 -18.12 -9.00
C SER A 209 -10.01 -19.43 -8.24
N GLN A 210 -9.75 -19.47 -6.92
CA GLN A 210 -9.75 -20.67 -6.07
C GLN A 210 -8.79 -21.79 -6.54
N ARG A 211 -7.85 -21.48 -7.44
CA ARG A 211 -6.90 -22.44 -7.99
C ARG A 211 -5.60 -22.46 -7.18
N SER A 212 -5.09 -23.66 -6.92
CA SER A 212 -3.78 -23.83 -6.30
C SER A 212 -2.68 -23.29 -7.20
N ILE A 213 -1.66 -22.69 -6.57
CA ILE A 213 -0.50 -22.07 -7.24
C ILE A 213 0.72 -22.97 -7.08
N ASN A 214 1.08 -23.31 -5.84
CA ASN A 214 2.25 -24.10 -5.48
C ASN A 214 2.04 -24.85 -4.17
N THR A 215 2.82 -25.88 -3.93
CA THR A 215 2.85 -26.65 -2.69
C THR A 215 3.93 -26.10 -1.77
N LEU A 216 3.72 -26.18 -0.46
CA LEU A 216 4.62 -25.74 0.59
C LEU A 216 4.87 -26.87 1.59
N ASP A 217 6.08 -26.96 2.15
CA ASP A 217 6.39 -27.87 3.25
C ASP A 217 5.93 -27.32 4.60
N LYS A 218 5.91 -25.99 4.74
CA LYS A 218 5.49 -25.28 5.95
C LYS A 218 4.96 -23.87 5.65
N ILE A 219 4.12 -23.36 6.54
CA ILE A 219 3.58 -22.00 6.47
C ILE A 219 3.40 -21.42 7.87
N LYS A 220 3.60 -20.10 8.00
CA LYS A 220 3.24 -19.33 9.19
C LYS A 220 1.98 -18.55 8.95
N ILE A 221 1.05 -18.63 9.89
CA ILE A 221 -0.20 -17.88 9.92
C ILE A 221 -0.09 -16.87 11.05
N TYR A 222 -0.21 -15.61 10.68
CA TYR A 222 -0.13 -14.47 11.59
C TYR A 222 -1.52 -14.06 12.07
N PRO A 223 -1.65 -13.37 13.22
CA PRO A 223 -2.92 -12.77 13.61
C PRO A 223 -3.49 -11.88 12.51
N ALA A 224 -4.81 -11.88 12.37
CA ALA A 224 -5.50 -11.10 11.34
C ALA A 224 -5.64 -9.62 11.70
N HIS A 225 -5.43 -9.24 12.97
CA HIS A 225 -5.43 -7.85 13.44
C HIS A 225 -4.45 -7.68 14.62
N GLU A 226 -4.19 -6.43 15.00
CA GLU A 226 -3.21 -6.09 16.04
C GLU A 226 -3.60 -6.59 17.43
N PHE A 227 -4.90 -6.67 17.71
CA PHE A 227 -5.38 -7.11 19.00
C PHE A 227 -5.41 -8.64 19.10
N VAL A 228 -4.60 -9.14 19.99
CA VAL A 228 -4.59 -10.56 20.36
C VAL A 228 -4.85 -10.63 21.88
N LEU A 229 -5.86 -11.39 22.28
CA LEU A 229 -6.21 -11.53 23.67
C LEU A 229 -5.19 -12.42 24.39
N ASP A 230 -4.53 -11.86 25.40
CA ASP A 230 -3.64 -12.61 26.30
C ASP A 230 -4.38 -13.04 27.58
N ASN A 231 -5.38 -12.25 28.00
CA ASN A 231 -6.26 -12.52 29.14
C ASN A 231 -7.65 -12.96 28.68
N SER A 232 -8.38 -13.64 29.56
CA SER A 232 -9.77 -13.97 29.26
C SER A 232 -10.63 -12.69 29.12
N ILE A 233 -11.63 -12.74 28.23
CA ILE A 233 -12.57 -11.62 28.04
C ILE A 233 -13.22 -11.24 29.36
N GLU A 234 -13.53 -12.23 30.24
CA GLU A 234 -14.12 -12.00 31.56
C GLU A 234 -13.20 -11.20 32.48
N GLU A 235 -11.88 -11.46 32.46
CA GLU A 235 -10.91 -10.71 33.27
C GLU A 235 -10.78 -9.27 32.80
N ILE A 236 -10.75 -9.06 31.46
CA ILE A 236 -10.71 -7.74 30.87
C ILE A 236 -11.96 -6.96 31.21
N CYS A 237 -13.15 -7.57 31.08
CA CYS A 237 -14.42 -6.95 31.47
C CYS A 237 -14.45 -6.57 32.95
N LYS A 238 -13.93 -7.43 33.85
CA LYS A 238 -13.80 -7.11 35.28
C LYS A 238 -12.86 -5.93 35.54
N LYS A 239 -11.72 -5.84 34.82
CA LYS A 239 -10.79 -4.70 34.94
C LYS A 239 -11.48 -3.40 34.52
N ILE A 240 -12.25 -3.42 33.42
CA ILE A 240 -12.99 -2.26 32.90
C ILE A 240 -14.06 -1.85 33.92
N THR A 241 -14.92 -2.79 34.39
CA THR A 241 -16.02 -2.50 35.32
C THR A 241 -15.52 -1.94 36.66
N LYS A 242 -14.35 -2.40 37.15
CA LYS A 242 -13.79 -1.95 38.45
C LYS A 242 -13.37 -0.47 38.45
N LYS A 243 -13.26 0.17 37.30
CA LYS A 243 -12.84 1.58 37.13
C LYS A 243 -14.00 2.56 37.08
N LEU A 244 -15.24 2.07 37.12
CA LEU A 244 -16.43 2.92 37.11
C LEU A 244 -16.60 3.69 38.41
N THR A 245 -16.95 4.97 38.26
CA THR A 245 -17.19 5.88 39.40
C THR A 245 -18.59 6.49 39.42
N GLU A 246 -19.38 6.41 38.32
CA GLU A 246 -20.70 7.05 38.18
C GLU A 246 -21.73 6.18 37.45
N GLU A 247 -23.02 6.22 37.91
CA GLU A 247 -24.13 5.39 37.39
C GLU A 247 -24.37 5.56 35.85
N LYS A 248 -24.23 6.76 35.31
CA LYS A 248 -24.45 7.01 33.86
C LYS A 248 -23.38 6.38 32.97
N GLN A 249 -22.19 6.14 33.52
CA GLN A 249 -21.10 5.47 32.81
C GLN A 249 -21.34 3.95 32.71
N GLU A 250 -22.19 3.39 33.61
CA GLU A 250 -22.53 1.97 33.61
C GLU A 250 -23.27 1.55 32.34
N GLU A 251 -24.24 2.34 31.88
CA GLU A 251 -25.04 1.99 30.69
C GLU A 251 -24.21 1.93 29.38
N ILE A 252 -23.30 2.89 29.18
CA ILE A 252 -22.40 2.90 28.00
C ILE A 252 -21.43 1.72 28.07
N LEU A 253 -20.94 1.44 29.26
CA LEU A 253 -19.99 0.37 29.50
C LEU A 253 -20.63 -1.01 29.33
N GLU A 254 -21.85 -1.20 29.81
CA GLU A 254 -22.59 -2.45 29.63
C GLU A 254 -22.75 -2.79 28.15
N GLN A 255 -23.14 -1.80 27.33
CA GLN A 255 -23.25 -1.97 25.88
C GLN A 255 -21.90 -2.31 25.23
N ASP A 256 -20.81 -1.65 25.63
CA ASP A 256 -19.47 -1.92 25.12
C ASP A 256 -18.96 -3.32 25.55
N ILE A 257 -19.23 -3.70 26.82
CA ILE A 257 -18.89 -5.04 27.36
C ILE A 257 -19.67 -6.14 26.63
N GLU A 258 -20.96 -5.95 26.38
CA GLU A 258 -21.77 -6.94 25.63
C GLU A 258 -21.19 -7.14 24.22
N GLN A 259 -20.77 -6.08 23.55
CA GLN A 259 -20.15 -6.18 22.23
C GLN A 259 -18.78 -6.84 22.27
N ILE A 260 -17.96 -6.54 23.28
CA ILE A 260 -16.68 -7.21 23.50
C ILE A 260 -16.89 -8.72 23.74
N LYS A 261 -17.87 -9.12 24.57
CA LYS A 261 -18.22 -10.53 24.82
C LYS A 261 -18.75 -11.22 23.56
N ALA A 262 -19.48 -10.51 22.71
CA ALA A 262 -19.99 -11.03 21.44
C ALA A 262 -18.91 -11.18 20.35
N GLY A 263 -17.66 -10.77 20.61
CA GLY A 263 -16.56 -10.81 19.64
C GLY A 263 -16.61 -9.68 18.61
N ASN A 264 -17.44 -8.67 18.80
CA ASN A 264 -17.58 -7.50 17.91
C ASN A 264 -16.68 -6.34 18.38
N TYR A 265 -15.41 -6.62 18.58
CA TYR A 265 -14.55 -5.70 19.31
C TYR A 265 -13.80 -4.66 18.46
N ILE A 266 -13.92 -4.65 17.18
CA ILE A 266 -12.96 -3.92 16.34
C ILE A 266 -13.00 -2.40 16.57
N SER A 267 -14.18 -1.78 16.71
CA SER A 267 -14.29 -0.33 16.85
C SER A 267 -14.20 0.20 18.28
N LYS A 268 -14.50 -0.64 19.27
CA LYS A 268 -14.62 -0.19 20.66
C LYS A 268 -13.44 -0.57 21.56
N ILE A 269 -12.62 -1.52 21.13
CA ILE A 269 -11.38 -1.92 21.83
C ILE A 269 -10.43 -0.74 22.03
N ASP A 270 -10.34 0.17 21.07
CA ASP A 270 -9.45 1.32 21.17
C ASP A 270 -9.72 2.18 22.40
N LYS A 271 -10.96 2.24 22.89
CA LYS A 271 -11.31 2.95 24.13
C LYS A 271 -10.64 2.34 25.35
N TYR A 272 -10.50 1.01 25.36
CA TYR A 272 -10.06 0.23 26.51
C TYR A 272 -8.70 -0.42 26.32
N PHE A 273 -7.90 0.07 25.37
CA PHE A 273 -6.61 -0.52 25.01
C PHE A 273 -5.70 -0.80 26.23
N ASN A 274 -5.69 0.14 27.18
CA ASN A 274 -4.86 0.01 28.39
C ASN A 274 -5.32 -1.11 29.34
N GLU A 275 -6.55 -1.61 29.19
CA GLU A 275 -7.11 -2.69 30.00
C GLU A 275 -6.80 -4.07 29.44
N PHE A 276 -6.49 -4.12 28.14
CA PHE A 276 -6.13 -5.37 27.46
C PHE A 276 -4.70 -5.79 27.76
N TYR A 277 -3.79 -4.83 27.98
CA TYR A 277 -2.37 -5.11 28.15
C TYR A 277 -1.80 -4.37 29.35
N ASP A 278 -1.19 -5.12 30.28
CA ASP A 278 -0.52 -4.54 31.45
C ASP A 278 0.72 -3.73 31.05
N LYS A 279 1.39 -4.12 29.97
CA LYS A 279 2.50 -3.39 29.33
C LYS A 279 2.11 -3.06 27.90
N GLN A 280 2.45 -1.86 27.45
CA GLN A 280 2.17 -1.39 26.11
C GLN A 280 3.47 -1.12 25.39
N SER A 281 3.43 -1.22 24.06
CA SER A 281 4.55 -0.94 23.17
C SER A 281 4.19 0.13 22.15
N THR A 282 5.18 0.68 21.48
CA THR A 282 5.06 1.45 20.25
C THR A 282 5.78 0.71 19.12
N LEU A 283 5.79 1.26 17.92
CA LEU A 283 6.55 0.65 16.83
C LEU A 283 8.04 0.51 17.17
N LEU A 284 8.59 1.41 18.01
CA LEU A 284 10.01 1.38 18.37
C LEU A 284 10.43 0.10 19.09
N GLU A 285 9.59 -0.45 19.96
CA GLU A 285 9.87 -1.70 20.67
C GLU A 285 9.79 -2.94 19.78
N TYR A 286 9.12 -2.83 18.64
CA TYR A 286 9.11 -3.90 17.61
C TYR A 286 10.39 -3.96 16.80
N LEU A 287 11.13 -2.85 16.73
CA LEU A 287 12.41 -2.77 16.03
C LEU A 287 13.53 -3.35 16.89
N ASN A 288 14.51 -3.96 16.25
CA ASN A 288 15.75 -4.35 16.94
C ASN A 288 16.73 -3.17 17.02
N ASP A 289 17.80 -3.31 17.81
CA ASP A 289 18.78 -2.24 18.02
C ASP A 289 19.64 -1.91 16.79
N ASN A 290 19.52 -2.67 15.73
CA ASN A 290 20.28 -2.45 14.49
C ASN A 290 19.61 -1.46 13.54
N TYR A 291 18.34 -1.04 13.82
CA TYR A 291 17.65 -0.07 13.00
C TYR A 291 18.31 1.31 13.07
N LEU A 292 18.53 1.89 11.89
CA LEU A 292 18.89 3.28 11.73
C LEU A 292 17.61 4.11 11.64
N ILE A 293 17.49 5.15 12.46
CA ILE A 293 16.32 6.03 12.47
C ILE A 293 16.61 7.27 11.65
N ILE A 294 15.76 7.56 10.70
CA ILE A 294 15.86 8.77 9.86
C ILE A 294 14.62 9.62 10.10
N LEU A 295 14.83 10.89 10.42
CA LEU A 295 13.79 11.89 10.66
C LEU A 295 13.78 12.88 9.48
N ASP A 296 12.68 12.89 8.72
CA ASP A 296 12.47 13.77 7.57
C ASP A 296 11.90 15.12 8.02
N GLU A 297 12.72 16.17 8.05
CA GLU A 297 12.39 17.52 8.52
C GLU A 297 11.95 17.56 10.00
N ILE A 298 12.91 17.40 10.90
CA ILE A 298 12.68 17.29 12.36
C ILE A 298 11.76 18.38 12.92
N SER A 299 11.90 19.63 12.48
CA SER A 299 11.07 20.76 12.93
C SER A 299 9.58 20.55 12.61
N LYS A 300 9.26 19.95 11.45
CA LYS A 300 7.89 19.62 11.06
C LYS A 300 7.36 18.44 11.88
N ILE A 301 8.20 17.44 12.15
CA ILE A 301 7.87 16.28 12.98
C ILE A 301 7.51 16.75 14.40
N GLU A 302 8.33 17.61 15.02
CA GLU A 302 8.06 18.17 16.34
C GLU A 302 6.77 19.00 16.39
N ALA A 303 6.56 19.86 15.39
CA ALA A 303 5.35 20.65 15.30
C ALA A 303 4.11 19.75 15.16
N ARG A 304 4.20 18.71 14.32
CA ARG A 304 3.11 17.74 14.15
C ARG A 304 2.82 16.98 15.43
N GLN A 305 3.86 16.53 16.15
CA GLN A 305 3.72 15.83 17.42
C GLN A 305 2.98 16.69 18.47
N ARG A 306 3.36 17.98 18.59
CA ARG A 306 2.68 18.91 19.50
C ARG A 306 1.20 19.07 19.14
N ASN A 307 0.90 19.25 17.86
CA ASN A 307 -0.49 19.37 17.38
C ASN A 307 -1.31 18.13 17.69
N ILE A 308 -0.77 16.92 17.39
CA ILE A 308 -1.45 15.65 17.68
C ILE A 308 -1.73 15.51 19.18
N SER A 309 -0.76 15.81 20.02
CA SER A 309 -0.93 15.73 21.49
C SER A 309 -2.02 16.70 21.99
N GLN A 310 -2.07 17.91 21.45
CA GLN A 310 -3.09 18.89 21.79
C GLN A 310 -4.47 18.48 21.28
N ASP A 311 -4.55 18.05 20.02
CA ASP A 311 -5.79 17.55 19.40
C ASP A 311 -6.37 16.39 20.19
N ASN A 312 -5.52 15.41 20.57
CA ASN A 312 -5.94 14.25 21.34
C ASN A 312 -6.43 14.64 22.75
N SER A 313 -5.74 15.59 23.40
CA SER A 313 -6.15 16.09 24.71
C SER A 313 -7.51 16.79 24.65
N ASN A 314 -7.74 17.61 23.63
CA ASN A 314 -9.01 18.27 23.38
C ASN A 314 -10.14 17.26 23.11
N LEU A 315 -9.84 16.23 22.27
CA LEU A 315 -10.78 15.17 21.96
C LEU A 315 -11.23 14.43 23.22
N ILE A 316 -10.27 13.97 24.04
CA ILE A 316 -10.55 13.25 25.30
C ILE A 316 -11.41 14.13 26.22
N LYS A 317 -11.04 15.40 26.39
CA LYS A 317 -11.76 16.35 27.23
C LYS A 317 -13.23 16.49 26.83
N ASN A 318 -13.47 16.71 25.53
CA ASN A 318 -14.81 16.84 24.98
C ASN A 318 -15.65 15.56 25.09
N LEU A 319 -15.02 14.37 24.95
CA LEU A 319 -15.71 13.11 25.08
C LEU A 319 -16.09 12.79 26.54
N ILE A 320 -15.26 13.20 27.50
CA ILE A 320 -15.57 13.12 28.93
C ILE A 320 -16.73 14.08 29.26
N GLU A 321 -16.67 15.34 28.82
CA GLU A 321 -17.72 16.34 29.04
C GLU A 321 -19.08 15.90 28.45
N LYS A 322 -19.07 15.13 27.37
CA LYS A 322 -20.28 14.57 26.75
C LYS A 322 -20.69 13.21 27.32
N GLU A 323 -20.06 12.76 28.38
CA GLU A 323 -20.31 11.47 29.03
C GLU A 323 -20.20 10.26 28.07
N LYS A 324 -19.34 10.34 27.05
CA LYS A 324 -19.20 9.30 26.03
C LYS A 324 -18.10 8.28 26.32
N ILE A 325 -17.20 8.59 27.21
CA ILE A 325 -16.09 7.73 27.61
C ILE A 325 -15.76 7.88 29.09
N VAL A 326 -15.12 6.86 29.62
CA VAL A 326 -14.53 6.88 30.97
C VAL A 326 -13.23 7.69 30.96
N PRO A 327 -12.88 8.46 32.00
CA PRO A 327 -11.67 9.31 32.02
C PRO A 327 -10.35 8.61 31.67
N GLU A 328 -10.21 7.32 31.97
CA GLU A 328 -9.03 6.50 31.65
C GLU A 328 -9.02 5.94 30.24
N ALA A 329 -10.13 6.05 29.51
CA ALA A 329 -10.23 5.60 28.13
C ALA A 329 -9.39 6.48 27.19
N LEU A 330 -9.14 6.00 25.96
CA LEU A 330 -8.44 6.71 24.88
C LEU A 330 -7.00 7.18 25.17
N LYS A 331 -6.31 6.57 26.14
CA LYS A 331 -4.86 6.78 26.31
C LYS A 331 -4.03 5.97 25.30
N ASN A 332 -4.43 5.96 24.03
CA ASN A 332 -3.84 5.16 22.96
C ASN A 332 -2.67 5.83 22.26
N ILE A 333 -2.40 7.09 22.61
CA ILE A 333 -1.31 7.88 22.06
C ILE A 333 -0.32 8.19 23.18
N THR A 334 0.97 8.07 22.88
CA THR A 334 2.08 8.47 23.74
C THR A 334 2.93 9.52 23.05
N SER A 335 3.53 10.42 23.79
CA SER A 335 4.55 11.31 23.25
C SER A 335 5.85 10.56 23.03
N ILE A 336 6.55 10.87 21.94
CA ILE A 336 7.87 10.33 21.65
C ILE A 336 8.90 11.36 22.14
N ASP A 337 9.74 10.96 23.07
CA ASP A 337 10.89 11.79 23.46
C ASP A 337 12.01 11.63 22.41
N LEU A 338 12.10 12.62 21.52
CA LEU A 338 13.09 12.60 20.44
C LEU A 338 14.53 12.73 20.99
N ASN A 339 14.74 13.40 22.13
CA ASN A 339 16.07 13.49 22.72
C ASN A 339 16.51 12.13 23.33
N GLN A 340 15.59 11.42 23.96
CA GLN A 340 15.85 10.05 24.43
C GLN A 340 16.16 9.14 23.24
N LEU A 341 15.39 9.26 22.14
CA LEU A 341 15.61 8.47 20.92
C LEU A 341 17.00 8.70 20.33
N GLU A 342 17.50 9.95 20.32
CA GLU A 342 18.84 10.30 19.87
C GLU A 342 19.94 9.69 20.72
N ASN A 343 19.71 9.57 22.04
CA ASN A 343 20.68 8.99 22.96
C ASN A 343 20.74 7.45 22.88
N GLU A 344 19.60 6.81 22.57
CA GLU A 344 19.48 5.35 22.58
C GLU A 344 19.72 4.71 21.22
N LYS A 345 19.50 5.44 20.12
CA LYS A 345 19.53 4.92 18.75
C LYS A 345 20.44 5.75 17.85
N SER A 346 20.87 5.17 16.73
CA SER A 346 21.55 5.92 15.69
C SER A 346 20.52 6.72 14.89
N VAL A 347 20.61 8.05 14.91
CA VAL A 347 19.64 8.97 14.30
C VAL A 347 20.30 9.83 13.22
N ILE A 348 19.61 9.96 12.08
CA ILE A 348 19.97 10.87 11.00
C ILE A 348 18.80 11.84 10.76
N TYR A 349 19.09 13.12 10.62
CA TYR A 349 18.16 14.14 10.19
C TYR A 349 18.33 14.38 8.69
N PHE A 350 17.24 14.28 7.93
CA PHE A 350 17.17 14.80 6.58
C PHE A 350 16.50 16.17 6.61
N GLU A 351 17.23 17.19 6.16
CA GLU A 351 16.77 18.57 6.16
C GLU A 351 16.83 19.13 4.74
N LYS A 352 15.76 19.79 4.27
CA LYS A 352 15.76 20.44 2.95
C LYS A 352 16.68 21.63 2.89
N GLN A 353 16.77 22.34 4.00
CA GLN A 353 17.64 23.52 4.15
C GLN A 353 18.56 23.30 5.37
N ASP A 354 19.74 23.90 5.33
CA ASP A 354 20.62 23.90 6.50
C ASP A 354 20.02 24.80 7.59
N ILE A 355 19.08 24.23 8.35
CA ILE A 355 18.44 24.92 9.46
C ILE A 355 19.41 24.86 10.65
N VAL A 356 19.69 26.01 11.23
CA VAL A 356 20.43 26.11 12.50
C VAL A 356 19.52 25.55 13.59
N THR A 357 19.57 24.25 13.81
CA THR A 357 18.95 23.62 14.98
C THR A 357 19.91 23.76 16.17
N ASN A 358 19.36 23.94 17.38
CA ASN A 358 20.15 23.93 18.62
C ASN A 358 20.74 22.53 18.95
N ARG A 359 20.60 21.56 18.03
CA ARG A 359 21.06 20.19 18.19
C ARG A 359 22.50 20.08 17.70
N GLN A 360 23.38 19.50 18.55
CA GLN A 360 24.74 19.17 18.15
C GLN A 360 24.74 17.91 17.30
N ALA A 361 24.85 18.07 15.98
CA ALA A 361 24.91 16.99 15.01
C ALA A 361 26.10 17.15 14.08
N GLU A 362 26.69 16.04 13.65
CA GLU A 362 27.69 16.07 12.57
C GLU A 362 27.00 16.39 11.25
N LYS A 363 27.46 17.41 10.52
CA LYS A 363 26.76 17.95 9.35
C LYS A 363 27.38 17.47 8.04
N TYR A 364 26.50 16.98 7.14
CA TYR A 364 26.82 16.66 5.75
C TYR A 364 25.92 17.45 4.82
N THR A 365 26.48 18.23 3.92
CA THR A 365 25.73 18.92 2.87
C THR A 365 26.02 18.27 1.53
N PHE A 366 25.00 17.64 0.94
CA PHE A 366 25.08 17.12 -0.42
C PHE A 366 24.60 18.17 -1.41
N ASN A 367 25.03 18.04 -2.66
CA ASN A 367 24.66 19.00 -3.69
C ASN A 367 23.79 18.32 -4.76
N TYR A 368 22.46 18.42 -4.56
CA TYR A 368 21.47 17.94 -5.50
C TYR A 368 20.67 19.10 -6.10
N ARG A 369 20.33 18.99 -7.38
CA ARG A 369 19.44 19.92 -8.07
C ARG A 369 18.27 19.15 -8.64
N GLN A 370 17.05 19.65 -8.40
CA GLN A 370 15.84 19.11 -9.00
C GLN A 370 15.79 19.47 -10.48
N ILE A 371 15.41 18.49 -11.30
CA ILE A 371 15.11 18.68 -12.72
C ILE A 371 13.60 18.55 -12.86
N ASN A 372 12.98 19.63 -13.35
CA ASN A 372 11.54 19.64 -13.60
C ASN A 372 11.19 18.84 -14.87
N TYR A 373 9.93 18.47 -14.99
CA TYR A 373 9.44 17.76 -16.16
C TYR A 373 9.59 18.53 -17.46
N TYR A 374 9.95 17.82 -18.52
CA TYR A 374 9.90 18.32 -19.89
C TYR A 374 8.44 18.23 -20.39
N LYS A 375 7.67 19.31 -20.22
CA LYS A 375 6.27 19.36 -20.65
C LYS A 375 6.14 19.35 -22.17
N SER A 376 6.05 18.16 -22.75
CA SER A 376 5.76 17.93 -24.19
C SER A 376 6.79 18.44 -25.20
N GLU A 377 8.00 18.82 -24.80
CA GLU A 377 9.07 19.33 -25.63
C GLU A 377 10.29 18.41 -25.51
N ILE A 378 10.31 17.37 -26.33
CA ILE A 378 11.38 16.36 -26.31
C ILE A 378 12.72 16.96 -26.78
N GLU A 379 12.68 18.02 -27.58
CA GLU A 379 13.84 18.75 -28.07
C GLU A 379 14.69 19.30 -26.92
N ASN A 380 14.05 19.81 -25.87
CA ASN A 380 14.73 20.32 -24.67
C ASN A 380 15.49 19.20 -23.95
N LEU A 381 14.93 17.99 -23.92
CA LEU A 381 15.64 16.84 -23.36
C LEU A 381 16.89 16.48 -24.19
N PHE A 382 16.81 16.58 -25.52
CA PHE A 382 17.98 16.32 -26.39
C PHE A 382 19.09 17.34 -26.16
N GLU A 383 18.76 18.64 -26.09
CA GLU A 383 19.73 19.68 -25.78
C GLU A 383 20.39 19.48 -24.41
N ASP A 384 19.59 19.13 -23.40
CA ASP A 384 20.11 18.83 -22.07
C ASP A 384 20.99 17.58 -22.07
N ILE A 385 20.60 16.50 -22.75
CA ILE A 385 21.44 15.30 -22.88
C ILE A 385 22.78 15.63 -23.55
N LYS A 386 22.76 16.40 -24.65
CA LYS A 386 23.98 16.82 -25.37
C LYS A 386 24.89 17.66 -24.45
N ARG A 387 24.32 18.55 -23.65
CA ARG A 387 25.04 19.32 -22.64
C ARG A 387 25.65 18.42 -21.56
N TRP A 388 24.86 17.51 -20.95
CA TRP A 388 25.33 16.59 -19.92
C TRP A 388 26.39 15.63 -20.41
N ASN A 389 26.32 15.20 -21.67
CA ASN A 389 27.37 14.39 -22.31
C ASN A 389 28.69 15.17 -22.42
N LYS A 390 28.64 16.46 -22.82
CA LYS A 390 29.84 17.33 -22.80
C LYS A 390 30.42 17.49 -21.38
N GLU A 391 29.56 17.55 -20.39
CA GLU A 391 29.95 17.64 -18.97
C GLU A 391 30.37 16.27 -18.38
N GLN A 392 30.42 15.23 -19.19
CA GLN A 392 30.82 13.86 -18.80
C GLN A 392 29.95 13.29 -17.64
N LYS A 393 28.65 13.57 -17.62
CA LYS A 393 27.72 13.04 -16.62
C LYS A 393 27.20 11.66 -17.00
N SER A 394 26.92 10.84 -15.97
CA SER A 394 26.19 9.58 -16.13
C SER A 394 24.69 9.89 -16.24
N ILE A 395 24.07 9.56 -17.38
CA ILE A 395 22.70 9.95 -17.69
C ILE A 395 21.80 8.74 -17.67
N TYR A 396 20.76 8.80 -16.82
CA TYR A 396 19.70 7.79 -16.72
C TYR A 396 18.36 8.41 -17.07
N VAL A 397 17.64 7.78 -18.01
CA VAL A 397 16.30 8.21 -18.41
C VAL A 397 15.30 7.12 -18.05
N MET A 398 14.39 7.45 -17.13
CA MET A 398 13.34 6.53 -16.65
C MET A 398 12.06 6.67 -17.45
N VAL A 399 11.46 5.54 -17.80
CA VAL A 399 10.14 5.43 -18.44
C VAL A 399 9.35 4.29 -17.83
N SER A 400 8.01 4.39 -17.81
CA SER A 400 7.15 3.46 -17.05
C SER A 400 7.04 2.06 -17.65
N THR A 401 7.27 1.88 -18.95
CA THR A 401 7.07 0.59 -19.63
C THR A 401 8.19 0.26 -20.61
N LYS A 402 8.33 -1.05 -20.92
CA LYS A 402 9.30 -1.55 -21.92
C LYS A 402 9.04 -1.01 -23.32
N GLU A 403 7.78 -0.83 -23.68
CA GLU A 403 7.37 -0.30 -24.97
C GLU A 403 7.81 1.16 -25.12
N LYS A 404 7.65 1.96 -24.05
CA LYS A 404 8.14 3.33 -23.99
C LYS A 404 9.67 3.39 -24.07
N ALA A 405 10.37 2.48 -23.38
CA ALA A 405 11.83 2.41 -23.44
C ALA A 405 12.34 2.14 -24.87
N LYS A 406 11.71 1.22 -25.59
CA LYS A 406 12.04 0.94 -26.99
C LYS A 406 11.78 2.15 -27.89
N LYS A 407 10.62 2.81 -27.75
CA LYS A 407 10.31 4.02 -28.51
C LYS A 407 11.28 5.15 -28.22
N LEU A 408 11.63 5.37 -26.96
CA LEU A 408 12.59 6.40 -26.59
C LEU A 408 13.97 6.10 -27.18
N LYS A 409 14.38 4.83 -27.15
CA LYS A 409 15.63 4.41 -27.79
C LYS A 409 15.66 4.74 -29.29
N GLU A 410 14.61 4.38 -30.04
CA GLU A 410 14.50 4.70 -31.47
C GLU A 410 14.55 6.20 -31.77
N ILE A 411 13.96 7.01 -30.87
CA ILE A 411 13.97 8.48 -31.00
C ILE A 411 15.37 9.04 -30.74
N LEU A 412 16.05 8.60 -29.68
CA LEU A 412 17.41 9.04 -29.33
C LEU A 412 18.44 8.63 -30.40
N GLU A 413 18.32 7.42 -30.95
CA GLU A 413 19.19 6.92 -32.02
C GLU A 413 19.03 7.74 -33.32
N LYS A 414 17.82 8.24 -33.63
CA LYS A 414 17.59 9.15 -34.78
C LYS A 414 18.26 10.52 -34.60
N GLU A 415 18.42 10.95 -33.35
CA GLU A 415 19.11 12.18 -32.99
C GLU A 415 20.62 11.97 -32.75
N GLU A 416 21.14 10.81 -33.18
CA GLU A 416 22.56 10.43 -33.03
C GLU A 416 23.04 10.39 -31.58
N ILE A 417 22.10 10.16 -30.60
CA ILE A 417 22.43 10.02 -29.21
C ILE A 417 22.62 8.55 -28.87
N ALA A 418 23.85 8.17 -28.49
CA ALA A 418 24.15 6.80 -28.07
C ALA A 418 23.40 6.41 -26.81
N CYS A 419 22.58 5.35 -26.88
CA CYS A 419 21.77 4.91 -25.74
C CYS A 419 21.64 3.38 -25.65
N THR A 420 21.36 2.91 -24.43
CA THR A 420 21.11 1.49 -24.14
C THR A 420 19.92 1.34 -23.22
N ILE A 421 19.28 0.16 -23.23
CA ILE A 421 18.20 -0.17 -22.30
C ILE A 421 18.75 -1.14 -21.24
N ASP A 422 18.63 -0.76 -19.98
CA ASP A 422 18.89 -1.62 -18.83
C ASP A 422 17.63 -1.68 -17.94
N GLU A 423 16.85 -2.76 -18.11
CA GLU A 423 15.57 -2.93 -17.44
C GLU A 423 15.71 -3.13 -15.92
N LYS A 424 16.85 -3.63 -15.45
CA LYS A 424 17.06 -4.04 -14.04
C LYS A 424 18.07 -3.16 -13.31
N LEU A 425 18.72 -2.22 -13.99
CA LEU A 425 19.81 -1.42 -13.42
C LEU A 425 20.92 -2.27 -12.77
N ASP A 426 21.20 -3.44 -13.33
CA ASP A 426 22.20 -4.39 -12.79
C ASP A 426 23.47 -4.51 -13.66
N LYS A 427 23.49 -3.87 -14.82
CA LYS A 427 24.62 -3.92 -15.75
C LYS A 427 25.48 -2.67 -15.67
N THR A 428 26.69 -2.84 -15.19
CA THR A 428 27.72 -1.80 -15.33
C THR A 428 28.23 -1.83 -16.77
N ILE A 429 27.80 -0.87 -17.59
CA ILE A 429 28.25 -0.78 -18.98
C ILE A 429 29.60 -0.07 -18.99
N ILE A 430 30.66 -0.85 -19.17
CA ILE A 430 32.01 -0.31 -19.36
C ILE A 430 32.15 0.05 -20.84
N VAL A 431 32.06 1.34 -21.16
CA VAL A 431 32.26 1.83 -22.53
C VAL A 431 33.67 2.36 -22.67
N LYS A 432 34.36 1.89 -23.68
CA LYS A 432 35.70 2.39 -24.06
C LYS A 432 35.63 3.67 -24.93
N SER A 433 34.45 4.27 -25.12
CA SER A 433 34.28 5.48 -25.93
C SER A 433 34.42 6.76 -25.09
N THR A 434 34.79 7.85 -25.73
CA THR A 434 34.89 9.19 -25.16
C THR A 434 33.53 9.79 -24.81
N GLU A 435 32.44 9.25 -25.35
CA GLU A 435 31.07 9.67 -25.08
C GLU A 435 30.38 8.70 -24.13
N LYS A 436 29.74 9.22 -23.09
CA LYS A 436 28.94 8.42 -22.17
C LYS A 436 27.62 8.03 -22.83
N ILE A 437 27.22 6.78 -22.69
CA ILE A 437 25.98 6.24 -23.22
C ILE A 437 24.83 6.58 -22.26
N VAL A 438 23.72 7.08 -22.81
CA VAL A 438 22.48 7.29 -22.05
C VAL A 438 21.87 5.94 -21.70
N THR A 439 21.60 5.72 -20.43
CA THR A 439 20.94 4.48 -19.96
C THR A 439 19.44 4.72 -19.79
N ILE A 440 18.63 4.02 -20.59
CA ILE A 440 17.18 4.02 -20.47
C ILE A 440 16.79 2.88 -19.54
N THR A 441 15.99 3.18 -18.51
CA THR A 441 15.54 2.19 -17.53
C THR A 441 14.03 2.28 -17.26
N ILE A 442 13.47 1.22 -16.65
CA ILE A 442 12.03 1.15 -16.33
C ILE A 442 11.82 1.63 -14.90
N GLY A 443 11.01 2.67 -14.75
CA GLY A 443 10.63 3.28 -13.48
C GLY A 443 9.87 4.57 -13.71
N LYS A 444 9.31 5.13 -12.65
CA LYS A 444 8.60 6.40 -12.68
C LYS A 444 9.01 7.25 -11.49
N LEU A 445 9.55 8.42 -11.74
CA LEU A 445 9.90 9.38 -10.70
C LEU A 445 8.99 10.60 -10.77
N PRO A 446 8.65 11.19 -9.62
CA PRO A 446 7.87 12.44 -9.59
C PRO A 446 8.63 13.61 -10.22
N ASN A 447 9.94 13.66 -10.09
CA ASN A 447 10.85 14.65 -10.68
C ASN A 447 12.19 14.00 -10.99
N GLY A 448 12.93 14.57 -11.94
CA GLY A 448 14.33 14.22 -12.14
C GLY A 448 15.23 14.91 -11.10
N PHE A 449 16.47 14.48 -11.06
CA PHE A 449 17.50 15.13 -10.24
C PHE A 449 18.89 15.06 -10.88
N GLU A 450 19.71 15.97 -10.48
CA GLU A 450 21.13 15.98 -10.77
C GLU A 450 21.90 15.88 -9.44
N ASN A 451 22.80 14.92 -9.36
CA ASN A 451 23.70 14.71 -8.23
C ASN A 451 25.11 15.15 -8.63
N PHE A 452 25.57 16.28 -8.09
CA PHE A 452 26.88 16.86 -8.39
C PHE A 452 28.03 16.13 -7.71
N GLU A 453 27.79 15.33 -6.68
CA GLU A 453 28.83 14.60 -5.96
C GLU A 453 29.46 13.49 -6.82
N ILE A 454 28.70 12.95 -7.78
CA ILE A 454 29.07 11.83 -8.63
C ILE A 454 28.85 12.11 -10.12
N ASN A 455 28.56 13.36 -10.49
CA ASN A 455 28.26 13.76 -11.86
C ASN A 455 27.18 12.89 -12.52
N GLN A 456 26.05 12.69 -11.82
CA GLN A 456 24.95 11.85 -12.25
C GLN A 456 23.68 12.67 -12.52
N VAL A 457 22.94 12.28 -13.53
CA VAL A 457 21.63 12.85 -13.87
C VAL A 457 20.61 11.72 -14.03
N VAL A 458 19.48 11.86 -13.38
CA VAL A 458 18.34 10.95 -13.51
C VAL A 458 17.11 11.77 -13.89
N VAL A 459 16.47 11.44 -15.01
CA VAL A 459 15.26 12.13 -15.49
C VAL A 459 14.13 11.16 -15.79
N SER A 460 12.90 11.63 -15.69
CA SER A 460 11.69 10.90 -16.11
C SER A 460 11.19 11.45 -17.43
N ALA A 461 10.99 10.58 -18.43
CA ALA A 461 10.59 10.95 -19.78
C ALA A 461 9.22 10.37 -20.19
N ASP A 462 8.41 9.92 -19.25
CA ASP A 462 7.13 9.24 -19.51
C ASP A 462 6.14 10.09 -20.32
N GLU A 463 6.04 11.37 -19.99
CA GLU A 463 5.09 12.29 -20.62
C GLU A 463 5.51 12.73 -22.03
N LEU A 464 6.80 12.63 -22.35
CA LEU A 464 7.34 13.01 -23.67
C LEU A 464 6.97 11.99 -24.76
N ILE A 465 6.79 10.74 -24.38
CA ILE A 465 6.55 9.63 -25.31
C ILE A 465 5.05 9.44 -25.59
N GLU A 466 4.19 9.90 -24.69
CA GLU A 466 2.76 10.02 -24.93
C GLU A 466 2.50 11.30 -25.74
N GLY A 467 2.59 11.26 -27.07
CA GLY A 467 2.23 12.40 -27.92
C GLY A 467 0.92 13.04 -27.46
N LYS A 468 0.79 14.37 -27.62
CA LYS A 468 -0.38 15.19 -27.22
C LYS A 468 -1.68 14.43 -27.46
N LYS A 469 -2.19 13.72 -26.46
CA LYS A 469 -3.58 13.35 -26.41
C LYS A 469 -4.33 14.66 -26.29
N LYS A 470 -4.87 15.17 -27.43
CA LYS A 470 -5.94 16.15 -27.40
C LYS A 470 -6.92 15.66 -26.36
N LYS A 471 -7.15 16.44 -25.31
CA LYS A 471 -8.29 16.27 -24.41
C LYS A 471 -9.55 16.48 -25.24
N THR A 472 -9.91 15.51 -26.04
CA THR A 472 -11.26 15.36 -26.54
C THR A 472 -12.06 14.94 -25.32
N PHE A 473 -12.98 15.79 -24.90
CA PHE A 473 -14.10 15.44 -24.03
C PHE A 473 -14.96 14.41 -24.77
N ALA A 474 -14.44 13.22 -24.97
CA ALA A 474 -15.21 12.05 -25.34
C ALA A 474 -15.72 11.49 -24.02
N ASN A 475 -17.03 11.29 -23.92
CA ASN A 475 -17.66 10.51 -22.86
C ASN A 475 -16.86 9.22 -22.66
N LYS A 476 -15.99 9.21 -21.64
CA LYS A 476 -15.31 7.98 -21.21
C LYS A 476 -16.40 7.08 -20.64
N ALA A 477 -16.74 6.04 -21.37
CA ALA A 477 -17.35 4.88 -20.75
C ALA A 477 -16.32 4.40 -19.71
N TYR A 478 -16.66 4.55 -18.44
CA TYR A 478 -15.81 4.10 -17.33
C TYR A 478 -15.60 2.59 -17.46
N LYS A 479 -14.34 2.18 -17.61
CA LYS A 479 -14.00 0.76 -17.46
C LYS A 479 -14.26 0.38 -16.01
N GLU A 480 -14.99 -0.71 -15.80
CA GLU A 480 -15.23 -1.28 -14.48
C GLU A 480 -13.89 -1.38 -13.72
N GLY A 481 -13.79 -0.69 -12.57
CA GLY A 481 -12.66 -0.78 -11.68
C GLY A 481 -11.78 0.46 -11.52
N GLU A 482 -11.97 1.55 -12.26
CA GLU A 482 -11.18 2.79 -12.06
C GLU A 482 -11.51 3.43 -10.70
N LYS A 483 -10.46 3.75 -9.93
CA LYS A 483 -10.56 4.50 -8.67
C LYS A 483 -11.12 5.89 -8.97
N VAL A 484 -12.09 6.33 -8.18
CA VAL A 484 -12.68 7.67 -8.30
C VAL A 484 -11.63 8.72 -7.90
N VAL A 485 -11.30 9.61 -8.82
CA VAL A 485 -10.59 10.84 -8.47
C VAL A 485 -11.64 11.81 -7.90
N PHE A 486 -11.36 12.46 -6.78
CA PHE A 486 -12.30 13.37 -6.07
C PHE A 486 -12.97 14.42 -6.99
N ALA A 487 -12.26 14.84 -8.05
CA ALA A 487 -12.75 15.80 -9.04
C ALA A 487 -13.96 15.31 -9.88
N ASP A 488 -14.29 14.03 -9.83
CA ASP A 488 -15.34 13.44 -10.69
C ASP A 488 -16.69 13.26 -9.99
N LEU A 489 -16.78 13.52 -8.66
CA LEU A 489 -18.02 13.42 -7.89
C LEU A 489 -18.77 14.76 -7.87
N LYS A 490 -20.06 14.71 -8.25
CA LYS A 490 -20.99 15.85 -8.15
C LYS A 490 -21.99 15.61 -7.04
N ILE A 491 -22.39 16.68 -6.35
CA ILE A 491 -23.45 16.60 -5.33
C ILE A 491 -24.72 16.03 -5.99
N GLY A 492 -25.30 15.02 -5.35
CA GLY A 492 -26.45 14.27 -5.88
C GLY A 492 -26.06 12.96 -6.59
N ASP A 493 -24.77 12.71 -6.85
CA ASP A 493 -24.34 11.44 -7.45
C ASP A 493 -24.57 10.28 -6.49
N TYR A 494 -25.03 9.15 -7.04
CA TYR A 494 -25.07 7.90 -6.32
C TYR A 494 -23.66 7.32 -6.21
N VAL A 495 -23.29 6.92 -5.02
CA VAL A 495 -21.99 6.32 -4.72
C VAL A 495 -22.16 5.01 -3.98
N VAL A 496 -21.22 4.10 -4.21
CA VAL A 496 -21.20 2.80 -3.53
C VAL A 496 -20.04 2.83 -2.54
N HIS A 497 -20.36 2.71 -1.27
CA HIS A 497 -19.35 2.47 -0.24
C HIS A 497 -19.14 0.96 -0.06
N LYS A 498 -17.90 0.50 -0.04
CA LYS A 498 -17.50 -0.93 0.04
C LYS A 498 -18.27 -1.69 1.15
N ASN A 499 -18.46 -1.05 2.31
CA ASN A 499 -19.05 -1.68 3.50
C ASN A 499 -20.53 -1.31 3.72
N TYR A 500 -20.96 -0.11 3.33
CA TYR A 500 -22.29 0.42 3.68
C TYR A 500 -23.27 0.47 2.49
N GLY A 501 -22.81 0.14 1.28
CA GLY A 501 -23.66 0.06 0.09
C GLY A 501 -23.92 1.40 -0.56
N ILE A 502 -25.07 1.52 -1.23
CA ILE A 502 -25.42 2.66 -2.07
C ILE A 502 -25.94 3.81 -1.21
N GLY A 503 -25.33 4.98 -1.35
CA GLY A 503 -25.74 6.26 -0.77
C GLY A 503 -25.66 7.38 -1.79
N ILE A 504 -26.02 8.59 -1.40
CA ILE A 504 -25.95 9.81 -2.22
C ILE A 504 -24.83 10.69 -1.69
N PHE A 505 -23.96 11.15 -2.57
CA PHE A 505 -22.92 12.13 -2.24
C PHE A 505 -23.56 13.52 -2.03
N VAL A 506 -23.41 14.07 -0.84
CA VAL A 506 -23.98 15.38 -0.45
C VAL A 506 -22.94 16.49 -0.49
N GLY A 507 -21.66 16.16 -0.46
CA GLY A 507 -20.57 17.10 -0.49
C GLY A 507 -19.44 16.72 0.45
N VAL A 508 -18.49 17.63 0.58
CA VAL A 508 -17.40 17.54 1.57
C VAL A 508 -17.69 18.54 2.67
N ASN A 509 -17.65 18.06 3.88
CA ASN A 509 -17.80 18.92 5.05
C ASN A 509 -16.53 18.88 5.86
N THR A 510 -16.00 20.05 6.13
CA THR A 510 -14.98 20.23 7.16
C THR A 510 -15.67 20.16 8.50
N ILE A 511 -15.41 19.10 9.25
CA ILE A 511 -15.97 18.92 10.58
C ILE A 511 -14.88 19.27 11.58
N THR A 512 -15.16 20.30 12.36
CA THR A 512 -14.40 20.59 13.58
C THR A 512 -15.10 19.85 14.71
N ALA A 513 -14.65 18.65 15.00
CA ALA A 513 -15.13 17.87 16.12
C ALA A 513 -14.03 17.86 17.17
N ASP A 514 -14.40 18.31 18.37
CA ASP A 514 -13.56 18.23 19.56
C ASP A 514 -12.16 18.86 19.42
N GLY A 515 -12.10 20.02 18.69
CA GLY A 515 -10.86 20.78 18.49
C GLY A 515 -9.98 20.31 17.34
N THR A 516 -10.36 19.22 16.67
CA THR A 516 -9.69 18.76 15.45
C THR A 516 -10.52 19.07 14.21
N THR A 517 -9.91 19.68 13.21
CA THR A 517 -10.57 20.01 11.94
C THR A 517 -10.12 19.01 10.87
N LYS A 518 -11.06 18.20 10.38
CA LYS A 518 -10.83 17.21 9.31
C LYS A 518 -11.90 17.33 8.24
N ASP A 519 -11.50 17.03 7.00
CA ASP A 519 -12.43 16.99 5.87
C ASP A 519 -13.01 15.59 5.71
N TYR A 520 -14.34 15.54 5.62
CA TYR A 520 -15.11 14.32 5.45
C TYR A 520 -16.00 14.39 4.21
N ILE A 521 -16.10 13.30 3.51
CA ILE A 521 -17.10 13.09 2.48
C ILE A 521 -18.41 12.75 3.17
N LYS A 522 -19.44 13.51 2.89
CA LYS A 522 -20.78 13.34 3.46
C LYS A 522 -21.64 12.52 2.50
N LEU A 523 -22.06 11.35 2.95
CA LEU A 523 -22.94 10.44 2.21
C LEU A 523 -24.28 10.32 2.94
N LYS A 524 -25.37 10.47 2.18
CA LYS A 524 -26.74 10.34 2.68
C LYS A 524 -27.28 8.95 2.34
N TYR A 525 -27.86 8.29 3.32
CA TYR A 525 -28.47 6.97 3.24
C TYR A 525 -29.99 7.03 3.50
N LYS A 526 -30.65 5.88 3.52
CA LYS A 526 -32.10 5.78 3.80
C LYS A 526 -32.40 6.35 5.20
N ASN A 527 -33.60 6.94 5.36
CA ASN A 527 -34.07 7.61 6.58
C ASN A 527 -33.20 8.81 6.99
N ASP A 528 -32.64 9.52 6.01
CA ASP A 528 -31.78 10.68 6.20
C ASP A 528 -30.51 10.41 7.05
N ALA A 529 -30.16 9.15 7.25
CA ALA A 529 -28.95 8.78 7.94
C ALA A 529 -27.71 9.25 7.17
N ILE A 530 -26.75 9.84 7.88
CA ILE A 530 -25.55 10.40 7.26
C ILE A 530 -24.32 9.61 7.71
N LEU A 531 -23.50 9.24 6.74
CA LEU A 531 -22.19 8.66 6.95
C LEU A 531 -21.12 9.67 6.58
N TYR A 532 -20.17 9.90 7.47
CA TYR A 532 -18.99 10.70 7.23
C TYR A 532 -17.79 9.79 6.94
N VAL A 533 -17.22 9.92 5.75
CA VAL A 533 -16.07 9.13 5.32
C VAL A 533 -14.84 10.06 5.28
N PRO A 534 -13.79 9.77 6.03
CA PRO A 534 -12.57 10.57 5.97
C PRO A 534 -12.02 10.65 4.54
N THR A 535 -11.49 11.79 4.14
CA THR A 535 -10.89 11.96 2.81
C THR A 535 -9.70 11.01 2.57
N SER A 536 -9.06 10.54 3.64
CA SER A 536 -8.02 9.50 3.59
C SER A 536 -8.56 8.12 3.14
N GLN A 537 -9.87 7.88 3.22
CA GLN A 537 -10.53 6.62 2.85
C GLN A 537 -11.33 6.73 1.53
N LEU A 538 -10.94 7.61 0.65
CA LEU A 538 -11.60 7.82 -0.65
C LEU A 538 -11.66 6.52 -1.49
N ASP A 539 -10.69 5.65 -1.33
CA ASP A 539 -10.60 4.34 -1.98
C ASP A 539 -11.77 3.37 -1.61
N SER A 540 -12.48 3.65 -0.50
CA SER A 540 -13.65 2.88 -0.08
C SER A 540 -14.93 3.26 -0.81
N ILE A 541 -14.92 4.36 -1.59
CA ILE A 541 -16.06 4.91 -2.29
C ILE A 541 -15.86 4.80 -3.80
N ARG A 542 -16.91 4.43 -4.53
CA ARG A 542 -16.94 4.43 -5.99
C ARG A 542 -18.22 5.08 -6.50
N LYS A 543 -18.13 5.78 -7.63
CA LYS A 543 -19.33 6.28 -8.29
C LYS A 543 -20.17 5.11 -8.75
N TYR A 544 -21.49 5.15 -8.49
CA TYR A 544 -22.41 4.14 -8.97
C TYR A 544 -22.51 4.22 -10.49
N VAL A 545 -22.18 3.13 -11.15
CA VAL A 545 -22.36 2.95 -12.60
C VAL A 545 -23.33 1.80 -12.77
N GLY A 546 -24.62 2.11 -12.84
CA GLY A 546 -25.68 1.11 -13.01
C GLY A 546 -26.22 1.13 -14.43
N GLY A 547 -26.78 -0.01 -14.87
CA GLY A 547 -27.60 -0.06 -16.07
C GLY A 547 -28.87 0.80 -15.89
N ASP A 548 -29.85 0.71 -16.79
CA ASP A 548 -31.01 1.54 -17.04
C ASP A 548 -31.86 2.08 -15.87
N ALA A 549 -31.49 1.81 -14.61
CA ALA A 549 -32.20 2.34 -13.44
C ALA A 549 -31.68 3.75 -13.09
N ILE A 550 -32.46 4.76 -13.40
CA ILE A 550 -32.15 6.18 -13.16
C ILE A 550 -31.96 6.46 -11.66
N ASN A 551 -32.57 5.69 -10.76
CA ASN A 551 -32.46 5.87 -9.30
C ASN A 551 -32.30 4.52 -8.60
N PRO A 552 -31.06 4.11 -8.21
CA PRO A 552 -30.85 2.88 -7.46
C PRO A 552 -31.45 2.99 -6.04
N PRO A 553 -31.92 1.89 -5.44
CA PRO A 553 -32.41 1.91 -4.07
C PRO A 553 -31.26 2.20 -3.10
N ILE A 554 -31.44 3.21 -2.26
CA ILE A 554 -30.47 3.62 -1.24
C ILE A 554 -30.50 2.61 -0.08
N ASN A 555 -29.35 2.20 0.41
CA ASN A 555 -29.23 1.28 1.53
C ASN A 555 -29.54 1.96 2.88
N SER A 556 -29.85 1.16 3.89
CA SER A 556 -30.01 1.63 5.27
C SER A 556 -28.72 1.37 6.04
N LEU A 557 -28.20 2.38 6.76
CA LEU A 557 -27.01 2.21 7.61
C LEU A 557 -27.32 1.21 8.76
N GLY A 558 -26.38 0.31 9.02
CA GLY A 558 -26.51 -0.71 10.07
C GLY A 558 -27.36 -1.91 9.70
N SER A 559 -28.00 -1.94 8.51
CA SER A 559 -28.77 -3.09 8.06
C SER A 559 -27.87 -4.16 7.38
N LYS A 560 -28.33 -5.42 7.43
CA LYS A 560 -27.68 -6.53 6.70
C LYS A 560 -28.02 -6.56 5.20
N ASP A 561 -28.76 -5.57 4.69
CA ASP A 561 -29.27 -5.56 3.32
C ASP A 561 -28.18 -5.52 2.27
N TRP A 562 -27.13 -4.73 2.51
CA TRP A 562 -25.98 -4.67 1.61
C TRP A 562 -25.21 -5.99 1.58
N ILE A 563 -25.06 -6.64 2.71
CA ILE A 563 -24.42 -7.96 2.80
C ILE A 563 -25.23 -8.98 2.00
N LYS A 564 -26.57 -9.02 2.20
CA LYS A 564 -27.46 -9.90 1.44
C LYS A 564 -27.42 -9.62 -0.06
N THR A 565 -27.35 -8.34 -0.45
CA THR A 565 -27.25 -7.93 -1.86
C THR A 565 -25.94 -8.44 -2.48
N LYS A 566 -24.81 -8.27 -1.79
CA LYS A 566 -23.52 -8.80 -2.24
C LYS A 566 -23.56 -10.32 -2.37
N GLU A 567 -24.12 -11.04 -1.41
CA GLU A 567 -24.27 -12.50 -1.45
C GLU A 567 -25.12 -12.96 -2.62
N LYS A 568 -26.25 -12.27 -2.89
CA LYS A 568 -27.16 -12.57 -4.02
C LYS A 568 -26.45 -12.38 -5.37
N VAL A 569 -25.79 -11.24 -5.56
CA VAL A 569 -25.02 -10.95 -6.79
C VAL A 569 -23.91 -11.99 -6.97
N LYS A 570 -23.22 -12.34 -5.91
CA LYS A 570 -22.16 -13.32 -5.93
C LYS A 570 -22.68 -14.74 -6.28
N LYS A 571 -23.83 -15.15 -5.74
CA LYS A 571 -24.47 -16.41 -6.10
C LYS A 571 -24.81 -16.45 -7.59
N ASN A 572 -25.32 -15.35 -8.14
CA ASN A 572 -25.62 -15.23 -9.57
C ASN A 572 -24.34 -15.30 -10.42
N LEU A 573 -23.29 -14.57 -10.04
CA LEU A 573 -21.99 -14.60 -10.73
C LEU A 573 -21.36 -16.01 -10.71
N ARG A 574 -21.50 -16.76 -9.62
CA ARG A 574 -21.05 -18.16 -9.54
C ARG A 574 -21.81 -19.07 -10.50
N ALA A 575 -23.11 -18.84 -10.65
CA ALA A 575 -23.92 -19.61 -11.62
C ALA A 575 -23.45 -19.33 -13.05
N VAL A 576 -23.25 -18.06 -13.41
CA VAL A 576 -22.73 -17.66 -14.73
C VAL A 576 -21.32 -18.18 -14.95
N ALA A 577 -20.45 -18.12 -13.94
CA ALA A 577 -19.07 -18.66 -14.03
C ALA A 577 -19.08 -20.18 -14.26
N LYS A 578 -19.98 -20.92 -13.59
CA LYS A 578 -20.15 -22.36 -13.81
C LYS A 578 -20.58 -22.66 -15.24
N GLU A 579 -21.57 -21.91 -15.74
CA GLU A 579 -22.06 -22.05 -17.11
C GLU A 579 -20.96 -21.75 -18.15
N LEU A 580 -20.16 -20.71 -17.91
CA LEU A 580 -18.98 -20.40 -18.74
C LEU A 580 -17.93 -21.51 -18.72
N ILE A 581 -17.61 -22.08 -17.54
CA ILE A 581 -16.67 -23.19 -17.41
C ILE A 581 -17.18 -24.44 -18.19
N GLU A 582 -18.47 -24.75 -18.08
CA GLU A 582 -19.08 -25.83 -18.86
C GLU A 582 -19.02 -25.55 -20.36
N LEU A 583 -19.25 -24.31 -20.77
CA LEU A 583 -19.11 -23.88 -22.16
C LEU A 583 -17.68 -24.03 -22.66
N TYR A 584 -16.69 -23.59 -21.89
CA TYR A 584 -15.25 -23.74 -22.20
C TYR A 584 -14.86 -25.22 -22.31
N ALA A 585 -15.31 -26.06 -21.37
CA ALA A 585 -15.05 -27.49 -21.42
C ALA A 585 -15.67 -28.18 -22.66
N LYS A 586 -16.87 -27.74 -23.08
CA LYS A 586 -17.49 -28.20 -24.35
C LYS A 586 -16.68 -27.73 -25.56
N ARG A 587 -16.17 -26.49 -25.52
CA ARG A 587 -15.31 -25.95 -26.60
C ARG A 587 -14.01 -26.70 -26.73
N GLU A 588 -13.34 -27.00 -25.63
CA GLU A 588 -12.07 -27.75 -25.62
C GLU A 588 -12.19 -29.15 -26.19
N LYS A 589 -13.38 -29.79 -26.06
CA LYS A 589 -13.69 -31.11 -26.62
C LYS A 589 -14.18 -31.04 -28.07
N ALA A 590 -14.59 -29.88 -28.57
CA ALA A 590 -15.08 -29.72 -29.93
C ALA A 590 -13.91 -29.72 -30.94
N LYS A 591 -14.01 -30.54 -31.99
CA LYS A 591 -13.04 -30.49 -33.08
C LYS A 591 -13.20 -29.16 -33.85
N GLY A 592 -12.11 -28.42 -33.94
CA GLY A 592 -12.07 -27.18 -34.72
C GLY A 592 -12.26 -27.48 -36.23
N TYR A 593 -12.86 -26.53 -36.93
CA TYR A 593 -12.96 -26.58 -38.40
C TYR A 593 -11.71 -25.98 -39.02
N ALA A 594 -10.99 -26.77 -39.79
CA ALA A 594 -9.86 -26.29 -40.54
C ALA A 594 -10.33 -25.74 -41.89
N PHE A 595 -10.16 -24.46 -42.13
CA PHE A 595 -10.41 -23.88 -43.45
C PHE A 595 -9.46 -24.42 -44.49
N SER A 596 -9.92 -24.55 -45.72
CA SER A 596 -9.07 -24.89 -46.86
C SER A 596 -7.93 -23.88 -47.04
N LYS A 597 -6.79 -24.33 -47.59
CA LYS A 597 -5.67 -23.43 -47.94
C LYS A 597 -6.13 -22.35 -48.92
N ASP A 598 -5.58 -21.16 -48.76
CA ASP A 598 -5.86 -20.04 -49.65
C ASP A 598 -5.60 -20.44 -51.10
N THR A 599 -6.57 -20.17 -51.96
CA THR A 599 -6.42 -20.43 -53.40
C THR A 599 -5.52 -19.37 -54.06
N PRO A 600 -4.87 -19.68 -55.18
CA PRO A 600 -4.09 -18.69 -55.96
C PRO A 600 -4.90 -17.43 -56.31
N TRP A 601 -6.19 -17.60 -56.43
CA TRP A 601 -7.16 -16.53 -56.75
C TRP A 601 -7.33 -15.55 -55.58
N GLN A 602 -7.31 -16.04 -54.37
CA GLN A 602 -7.38 -15.24 -53.17
C GLN A 602 -6.10 -14.42 -52.95
N SER A 603 -4.95 -15.02 -53.19
CA SER A 603 -3.66 -14.32 -53.14
C SER A 603 -3.55 -13.23 -54.23
N GLN A 604 -4.13 -13.45 -55.39
CA GLN A 604 -4.17 -12.46 -56.49
C GLN A 604 -5.09 -11.29 -56.13
N PHE A 605 -6.24 -11.55 -55.48
CA PHE A 605 -7.15 -10.54 -54.98
C PHE A 605 -6.50 -9.69 -53.87
N GLU A 606 -5.85 -10.31 -52.90
CA GLU A 606 -5.13 -9.62 -51.84
C GLU A 606 -4.01 -8.71 -52.37
N ASN A 607 -3.28 -9.13 -53.37
CA ASN A 607 -2.21 -8.36 -54.02
C ASN A 607 -2.72 -7.20 -54.87
N SER A 608 -4.03 -7.14 -55.19
CA SER A 608 -4.62 -6.02 -55.95
C SER A 608 -4.87 -4.76 -55.11
N PHE A 609 -4.74 -4.84 -53.76
CA PHE A 609 -4.91 -3.70 -52.86
C PHE A 609 -3.57 -3.01 -52.58
N SER A 610 -3.58 -1.68 -52.43
CA SER A 610 -2.38 -0.94 -52.05
C SER A 610 -1.89 -1.38 -50.65
N THR A 611 -0.56 -1.34 -50.45
CA THR A 611 0.14 -1.89 -49.27
C THR A 611 -0.50 -1.54 -47.89
N CYS A 612 -1.09 -0.36 -47.76
CA CYS A 612 -1.75 0.07 -46.54
C CYS A 612 -3.10 -0.65 -46.31
N GLY A 613 -3.83 -0.98 -47.35
CA GLY A 613 -5.08 -1.75 -47.29
C GLY A 613 -4.85 -3.23 -47.04
N ILE A 614 -3.75 -3.78 -47.54
CA ILE A 614 -3.38 -5.20 -47.36
C ILE A 614 -3.01 -5.48 -45.92
N ILE A 615 -2.27 -4.60 -45.24
CA ILE A 615 -1.91 -4.76 -43.83
C ILE A 615 -3.18 -4.75 -42.92
N MET A 616 -4.13 -3.86 -43.20
CA MET A 616 -5.40 -3.83 -42.49
C MET A 616 -6.30 -5.04 -42.77
N ALA A 617 -6.33 -5.53 -44.00
CA ALA A 617 -7.10 -6.71 -44.39
C ALA A 617 -6.46 -7.99 -43.85
N ARG A 618 -5.14 -8.16 -43.89
CA ARG A 618 -4.39 -9.26 -43.27
C ARG A 618 -4.57 -9.26 -41.74
N SER A 619 -4.41 -8.14 -41.07
CA SER A 619 -4.61 -8.02 -39.63
C SER A 619 -6.07 -8.38 -39.22
N ARG A 620 -7.09 -8.02 -40.03
CA ARG A 620 -8.47 -8.43 -39.80
C ARG A 620 -8.71 -9.91 -40.10
N MET A 621 -8.06 -10.48 -41.10
CA MET A 621 -8.18 -11.91 -41.43
C MET A 621 -7.39 -12.78 -40.42
N GLU A 622 -6.19 -12.38 -40.02
CA GLU A 622 -5.43 -13.07 -38.96
C GLU A 622 -6.15 -12.99 -37.60
N ASN A 623 -6.74 -11.86 -37.24
CA ASN A 623 -7.59 -11.76 -36.07
C ASN A 623 -8.87 -12.61 -36.18
N ARG A 624 -9.47 -12.76 -37.36
CA ARG A 624 -10.59 -13.71 -37.58
C ARG A 624 -10.10 -15.16 -37.55
N ARG A 625 -8.93 -15.47 -38.09
CA ARG A 625 -8.31 -16.80 -37.99
C ARG A 625 -7.91 -17.16 -36.57
N SER A 626 -7.35 -16.24 -35.81
CA SER A 626 -7.08 -16.46 -34.38
C SER A 626 -8.37 -16.57 -33.55
N PHE A 627 -9.41 -15.85 -33.90
CA PHE A 627 -10.73 -15.99 -33.28
C PHE A 627 -11.41 -17.33 -33.60
N HIS A 628 -11.17 -17.92 -34.77
CA HIS A 628 -11.71 -19.21 -35.17
C HIS A 628 -10.81 -20.41 -34.80
N LEU A 629 -9.49 -20.21 -34.61
CA LEU A 629 -8.58 -21.23 -34.08
C LEU A 629 -8.65 -21.36 -32.55
N SER A 630 -9.19 -20.38 -31.85
CA SER A 630 -9.49 -20.44 -30.42
C SER A 630 -10.91 -20.93 -30.10
N TRP A 631 -11.63 -21.50 -31.09
CA TRP A 631 -12.94 -22.13 -30.92
C TRP A 631 -12.82 -23.65 -30.75
#